data_f39e8c94981e10235ba7c704ee2f125b
#
_entry.id   f39e8c94981e10235ba7c704ee2f125b
#
_cell.length_a   1.000
_cell.length_b   1.000
_cell.length_c   1.000
_cell.angle_alpha   90.00
_cell.angle_beta   90.00
_cell.angle_gamma   90.00
#
_symmetry.space_group_name_H-M   'P 1'
#
loop_
_entity.id
_entity.type
_entity.pdbx_description
1 polymer ?
#
loop_
_entity_poly.entity_id
_entity_poly.type
_entity_poly.pdbx_seq_one_letter_code
_entity_poly.pdbx_strand_id
1 'polypeptide(L)' 'MSQQYTISRLAKAVGVPTTTLRYYERVGLLEPEDRTEGNYRLYTDESLSRIKFIRAA' A
#
# COMPACT_ATOMS: atom_id res chain seq x y z
N MET A 1 -7.20 15.36 6.33
CA MET A 1 -6.12 14.66 6.99
C MET A 1 -5.87 13.33 6.30
N SER A 2 -4.62 13.01 6.03
CA SER A 2 -4.30 11.75 5.41
C SER A 2 -4.33 10.63 6.44
N GLN A 3 -4.88 9.48 6.06
CA GLN A 3 -4.86 8.29 6.89
C GLN A 3 -3.61 7.48 6.62
N GLN A 4 -3.18 6.75 7.63
CA GLN A 4 -2.09 5.79 7.49
C GLN A 4 -2.66 4.40 7.48
N TYR A 5 -2.09 3.55 6.63
CA TYR A 5 -2.54 2.17 6.46
C TYR A 5 -1.37 1.22 6.67
N THR A 6 -1.64 0.11 7.35
CA THR A 6 -0.74 -1.03 7.28
C THR A 6 -0.99 -1.72 5.94
N ILE A 7 -0.10 -2.63 5.54
CA ILE A 7 -0.29 -3.34 4.28
C ILE A 7 -1.60 -4.13 4.27
N SER A 8 -1.98 -4.71 5.41
CA SER A 8 -3.23 -5.45 5.53
C SER A 8 -4.44 -4.55 5.31
N ARG A 9 -4.42 -3.37 5.93
CA ARG A 9 -5.52 -2.42 5.79
C ARG A 9 -5.59 -1.86 4.37
N LEU A 10 -4.43 -1.60 3.79
CA LEU A 10 -4.37 -1.09 2.42
C LEU A 10 -4.95 -2.13 1.45
N ALA A 11 -4.57 -3.38 1.60
CA ALA A 11 -5.06 -4.48 0.77
C ALA A 11 -6.58 -4.59 0.88
N LYS A 12 -7.10 -4.49 2.11
CA LYS A 12 -8.53 -4.57 2.34
C LYS A 12 -9.27 -3.39 1.69
N ALA A 13 -8.68 -2.21 1.79
CA ALA A 13 -9.29 -1.00 1.24
C ALA A 13 -9.39 -1.04 -0.29
N VAL A 14 -8.42 -1.65 -0.96
CA VAL A 14 -8.42 -1.73 -2.42
C VAL A 14 -8.96 -3.06 -2.94
N GLY A 15 -9.26 -4.01 -2.04
CA GLY A 15 -9.86 -5.27 -2.41
C GLY A 15 -8.92 -6.25 -3.10
N VAL A 16 -7.64 -6.25 -2.73
CA VAL A 16 -6.67 -7.19 -3.29
C VAL A 16 -5.94 -7.91 -2.15
N PRO A 17 -5.36 -9.09 -2.42
CA PRO A 17 -4.56 -9.79 -1.41
C PRO A 17 -3.29 -9.02 -1.07
N THR A 18 -2.79 -9.20 0.15
CA THR A 18 -1.52 -8.58 0.55
C THR A 18 -0.37 -9.05 -0.31
N THR A 19 -0.42 -10.28 -0.81
CA THR A 19 0.60 -10.83 -1.70
C THR A 19 0.72 -9.98 -2.97
N THR A 20 -0.40 -9.48 -3.49
CA THR A 20 -0.40 -8.61 -4.67
C THR A 20 0.32 -7.31 -4.37
N LEU A 21 0.06 -6.72 -3.19
CA LEU A 21 0.72 -5.48 -2.79
C LEU A 21 2.21 -5.69 -2.59
N ARG A 22 2.61 -6.83 -2.04
CA ARG A 22 4.02 -7.15 -1.88
C ARG A 22 4.71 -7.29 -3.22
N TYR A 23 4.01 -7.84 -4.20
CA TYR A 23 4.53 -7.93 -5.55
C TYR A 23 4.76 -6.54 -6.15
N TYR A 24 3.78 -5.65 -6.01
CA TYR A 24 3.90 -4.28 -6.49
C TYR A 24 5.10 -3.58 -5.85
N GLU A 25 5.31 -3.83 -4.56
CA GLU A 25 6.45 -3.25 -3.85
C GLU A 25 7.77 -3.79 -4.38
N ARG A 26 7.82 -5.08 -4.67
CA ARG A 26 9.02 -5.72 -5.19
C ARG A 26 9.44 -5.14 -6.53
N VAL A 27 8.49 -4.88 -7.40
CA VAL A 27 8.79 -4.37 -8.74
C VAL A 27 8.86 -2.85 -8.80
N GLY A 28 8.73 -2.18 -7.66
CA GLY A 28 8.90 -0.74 -7.59
C GLY A 28 7.67 0.08 -7.92
N LEU A 29 6.50 -0.54 -8.01
CA LEU A 29 5.26 0.18 -8.28
C LEU A 29 4.64 0.78 -7.04
N LEU A 30 5.06 0.32 -5.87
CA LEU A 30 4.52 0.76 -4.59
C LEU A 30 5.66 0.87 -3.59
N GLU A 31 5.68 1.96 -2.82
CA GLU A 31 6.67 2.14 -1.76
C GLU A 31 5.97 2.59 -0.49
N PRO A 32 6.37 2.06 0.67
CA PRO A 32 5.81 2.55 1.93
C PRO A 32 6.29 3.97 2.19
N GLU A 33 5.39 4.78 2.76
CA GLU A 33 5.74 6.17 3.08
C GLU A 33 6.61 6.24 4.32
N ASP A 34 6.45 5.29 5.25
CA ASP A 34 7.17 5.32 6.50
C ASP A 34 7.15 3.93 7.13
N ARG A 35 7.84 3.78 8.25
CA ARG A 35 7.85 2.55 9.02
C ARG A 35 7.67 2.87 10.49
N THR A 36 6.95 2.01 11.20
CA THR A 36 6.79 2.15 12.64
C THR A 36 8.05 1.67 13.35
N GLU A 37 8.10 1.87 14.66
CA GLU A 37 9.20 1.37 15.49
C GLU A 37 9.34 -0.15 15.39
N GLY A 38 8.21 -0.85 15.18
CA GLY A 38 8.23 -2.28 14.97
C GLY A 38 8.58 -2.69 13.56
N ASN A 39 9.05 -1.75 12.76
CA ASN A 39 9.42 -1.95 11.36
C ASN A 39 8.26 -2.38 10.47
N TYR A 40 7.04 -2.01 10.83
CA TYR A 40 5.88 -2.23 9.99
C TYR A 40 5.81 -1.13 8.94
N ARG A 41 5.46 -1.52 7.73
CA ARG A 41 5.33 -0.57 6.62
C ARG A 41 4.04 0.23 6.77
N LEU A 42 4.16 1.54 6.56
CA LEU A 42 3.01 2.44 6.60
C LEU A 42 2.78 3.04 5.22
N TYR A 43 1.53 3.06 4.82
CA TYR A 43 1.10 3.60 3.53
C TYR A 43 0.12 4.73 3.77
N THR A 44 -0.07 5.58 2.77
CA THR A 44 -0.94 6.74 2.87
C THR A 44 -2.03 6.69 1.80
N ASP A 45 -2.88 7.73 1.77
CA ASP A 45 -3.89 7.85 0.74
C ASP A 45 -3.27 7.92 -0.66
N GLU A 46 -2.04 8.42 -0.77
CA GLU A 46 -1.33 8.43 -2.04
C GLU A 46 -1.07 7.01 -2.53
N SER A 47 -0.68 6.13 -1.62
CA SER A 47 -0.48 4.72 -1.94
C SER A 47 -1.77 4.09 -2.43
N LEU A 48 -2.87 4.41 -1.75
CA LEU A 48 -4.19 3.91 -2.12
C LEU A 48 -4.55 4.35 -3.54
N SER A 49 -4.36 5.62 -3.84
CA SER A 49 -4.64 6.17 -5.17
C SER A 49 -3.77 5.53 -6.23
N ARG A 50 -2.50 5.32 -5.92
CA ARG A 50 -1.56 4.70 -6.87
C ARG A 50 -1.98 3.28 -7.22
N ILE A 51 -2.39 2.51 -6.21
CA ILE A 51 -2.83 1.13 -6.45
C ILE A 51 -4.08 1.12 -7.32
N LYS A 52 -5.02 2.01 -7.03
CA LYS A 52 -6.23 2.12 -7.85
C LYS A 52 -5.89 2.47 -9.30
N PHE A 53 -4.94 3.35 -9.50
CA PHE A 53 -4.48 3.74 -10.83
C PHE A 53 -3.86 2.55 -11.56
N ILE A 54 -3.00 1.79 -10.88
CA ILE A 54 -2.35 0.63 -11.47
C ILE A 54 -3.39 -0.40 -11.91
N ARG A 55 -4.39 -0.64 -11.07
CA ARG A 55 -5.41 -1.66 -11.37
C ARG A 55 -6.39 -1.20 -12.43
N ALA A 56 -6.55 0.09 -12.62
CA ALA A 56 -7.43 0.62 -13.66
C ALA A 56 -6.82 0.56 -15.06
N ALA A 57 -5.51 0.45 -15.12
CA ALA A 57 -4.79 0.35 -16.39
C ALA A 57 -4.80 -1.11 -16.96
#